data_883698fd63fa44a3f6bb033e7181b390
#
_entry.id   883698fd63fa44a3f6bb033e7181b390
#
_cell.length_a   1.000
_cell.length_b   1.000
_cell.length_c   1.000
_cell.angle_alpha   90.00
_cell.angle_beta   90.00
_cell.angle_gamma   90.00
#
_symmetry.space_group_name_H-M   'P 1'
#
loop_
_entity.id
_entity.type
_entity.pdbx_description
1 polymer ?
#
loop_
_entity_poly.entity_id
_entity_poly.type
_entity_poly.pdbx_seq_one_letter_code
_entity_poly.pdbx_strand_id
1 'polypeptide(L)'
;MLDRIPDKEQMTALVGESLYEIWIKLCALIDENYDMDRLWNKGGKAWTYEYKYRRGGKTLCALYARENCVGFMIILGKDERLKFEKDRENYGEEVQRIYDETQTYHDGKWMMFEPTDTSLFDDFIRLLRIKRKPNRK
;
A
#
# COMPACT_ATOMS: atom_id res chain seq x y z
N MET A 1 -4.29 17.01 -4.98
CA MET A 1 -2.84 16.91 -5.23
C MET A 1 -2.08 17.95 -4.44
N LEU A 2 -0.88 17.60 -3.95
CA LEU A 2 -0.06 18.55 -3.20
C LEU A 2 0.58 19.58 -4.13
N ASP A 3 0.65 20.82 -3.68
CA ASP A 3 1.35 21.90 -4.40
C ASP A 3 2.86 21.66 -4.36
N ARG A 4 3.35 21.05 -3.28
CA ARG A 4 4.77 20.77 -3.10
C ARG A 4 4.95 19.34 -2.59
N ILE A 5 5.74 18.56 -3.32
CA ILE A 5 6.07 17.19 -2.96
C ILE A 5 7.11 17.20 -1.83
N PRO A 6 6.92 16.41 -0.74
CA PRO A 6 7.91 16.36 0.32
C PRO A 6 9.22 15.75 -0.17
N ASP A 7 10.33 16.29 0.25
CA ASP A 7 11.65 15.77 -0.09
C ASP A 7 12.09 14.71 0.94
N LYS A 8 13.28 14.14 0.72
CA LYS A 8 13.86 13.13 1.59
C LYS A 8 13.96 13.61 3.04
N GLU A 9 14.43 14.85 3.25
CA GLU A 9 14.56 15.40 4.59
C GLU A 9 13.23 15.53 5.30
N GLN A 10 12.22 16.03 4.60
CA GLN A 10 10.88 16.18 5.15
C GLN A 10 10.26 14.83 5.50
N MET A 11 10.41 13.84 4.62
CA MET A 11 9.90 12.50 4.89
C MET A 11 10.64 11.86 6.06
N THR A 12 11.96 11.95 6.09
CA THR A 12 12.76 11.38 7.18
C THR A 12 12.42 12.03 8.52
N ALA A 13 12.20 13.34 8.52
CA ALA A 13 11.80 14.07 9.73
C ALA A 13 10.42 13.61 10.22
N LEU A 14 9.53 13.30 9.30
CA LEU A 14 8.16 12.88 9.65
C LEU A 14 8.11 11.45 10.19
N VAL A 15 8.66 10.50 9.45
CA VAL A 15 8.49 9.06 9.77
C VAL A 15 9.70 8.45 10.49
N GLY A 16 10.86 9.09 10.44
CA GLY A 16 12.11 8.56 10.98
C GLY A 16 12.89 7.81 9.92
N GLU A 17 14.23 7.69 10.11
CA GLU A 17 15.11 7.07 9.14
C GLU A 17 14.75 5.62 8.83
N SER A 18 14.45 4.81 9.84
CA SER A 18 14.12 3.40 9.66
C SER A 18 12.86 3.22 8.82
N LEU A 19 11.80 3.97 9.10
CA LEU A 19 10.56 3.86 8.35
C LEU A 19 10.66 4.50 6.98
N TYR A 20 11.47 5.55 6.82
CA TYR A 20 11.71 6.10 5.50
C TYR A 20 12.40 5.08 4.60
N GLU A 21 13.33 4.30 5.15
CA GLU A 21 13.99 3.22 4.42
C GLU A 21 12.97 2.16 3.97
N ILE A 22 12.04 1.79 4.86
CA ILE A 22 10.93 0.86 4.52
C ILE A 22 10.08 1.45 3.39
N TRP A 23 9.75 2.73 3.47
CA TRP A 23 9.00 3.44 2.43
C TRP A 23 9.70 3.33 1.07
N ILE A 24 11.00 3.63 1.02
CA ILE A 24 11.78 3.59 -0.21
C ILE A 24 11.85 2.17 -0.78
N LYS A 25 12.06 1.17 0.09
CA LYS A 25 12.12 -0.24 -0.35
C LYS A 25 10.77 -0.71 -0.89
N LEU A 26 9.68 -0.28 -0.26
CA LEU A 26 8.35 -0.64 -0.73
C LEU A 26 8.03 0.02 -2.07
N CYS A 27 8.37 1.29 -2.23
CA CYS A 27 8.23 1.97 -3.52
C CYS A 27 9.04 1.26 -4.61
N ALA A 28 10.28 0.87 -4.32
CA ALA A 28 11.12 0.16 -5.27
C ALA A 28 10.49 -1.17 -5.68
N LEU A 29 9.95 -1.91 -4.71
CA LEU A 29 9.28 -3.18 -4.97
C LEU A 29 8.09 -3.01 -5.89
N ILE A 30 7.26 -2.01 -5.66
CA ILE A 30 6.10 -1.73 -6.50
C ILE A 30 6.56 -1.32 -7.90
N ASP A 31 7.54 -0.41 -7.98
CA ASP A 31 8.03 0.12 -9.25
C ASP A 31 8.73 -0.95 -10.11
N GLU A 32 9.35 -1.95 -9.50
CA GLU A 32 9.96 -3.07 -10.22
C GLU A 32 8.93 -3.93 -10.95
N ASN A 33 7.71 -3.99 -10.44
CA ASN A 33 6.64 -4.83 -10.98
C ASN A 33 5.60 -4.06 -11.79
N TYR A 34 5.43 -2.77 -11.50
CA TYR A 34 4.34 -1.99 -12.08
C TYR A 34 4.81 -0.64 -12.60
N ASP A 35 4.37 -0.32 -13.81
CA ASP A 35 4.50 1.00 -14.42
C ASP A 35 3.18 1.73 -14.19
N MET A 36 3.15 2.63 -13.21
CA MET A 36 1.94 3.33 -12.78
C MET A 36 2.20 4.83 -12.67
N ASP A 37 1.13 5.59 -12.75
CA ASP A 37 1.15 7.00 -12.39
C ASP A 37 1.18 7.10 -10.87
N ARG A 38 1.97 8.03 -10.35
CA ARG A 38 2.16 8.22 -8.91
C ARG A 38 1.74 9.62 -8.53
N LEU A 39 0.85 9.71 -7.55
CA LEU A 39 0.24 10.99 -7.17
C LEU A 39 0.42 11.24 -5.68
N TRP A 40 0.97 12.40 -5.35
CA TRP A 40 1.05 12.86 -3.97
C TRP A 40 -0.18 13.68 -3.61
N ASN A 41 -0.82 13.33 -2.50
CA ASN A 41 -1.99 14.02 -1.98
C ASN A 41 -1.85 14.23 -0.48
N LYS A 42 -2.70 15.10 0.06
CA LYS A 42 -2.89 15.17 1.50
C LYS A 42 -3.54 13.87 1.95
N GLY A 43 -3.17 13.38 3.13
CA GLY A 43 -3.62 12.08 3.62
C GLY A 43 -4.98 12.08 4.32
N GLY A 44 -5.70 13.17 4.30
CA GLY A 44 -6.96 13.28 5.02
C GLY A 44 -6.74 13.58 6.50
N LYS A 45 -7.69 13.17 7.34
CA LYS A 45 -7.63 13.47 8.78
C LYS A 45 -6.62 12.63 9.54
N ALA A 46 -6.41 11.39 9.09
CA ALA A 46 -5.58 10.43 9.83
C ALA A 46 -4.12 10.41 9.41
N TRP A 47 -3.80 10.92 8.23
CA TRP A 47 -2.47 10.82 7.65
C TRP A 47 -1.99 12.17 7.14
N THR A 48 -0.67 12.38 7.16
CA THR A 48 -0.07 13.61 6.63
C THR A 48 -0.03 13.59 5.11
N TYR A 49 0.44 12.48 4.55
CA TYR A 49 0.56 12.33 3.09
C TYR A 49 -0.05 11.03 2.61
N GLU A 50 -0.55 11.07 1.36
CA GLU A 50 -0.97 9.90 0.61
C GLU A 50 -0.17 9.85 -0.69
N TYR A 51 0.42 8.70 -1.00
CA TYR A 51 1.16 8.47 -2.24
C TYR A 51 0.46 7.35 -3.00
N LYS A 52 -0.28 7.70 -4.04
CA LYS A 52 -1.19 6.78 -4.73
C LYS A 52 -0.63 6.31 -6.04
N TYR A 53 -0.72 5.00 -6.29
CA TYR A 53 -0.37 4.38 -7.56
C TYR A 53 -1.64 4.13 -8.36
N ARG A 54 -1.77 4.75 -9.53
CA ARG A 54 -2.96 4.65 -10.38
C ARG A 54 -2.59 4.49 -11.84
N ARG A 55 -3.49 3.86 -12.60
CA ARG A 55 -3.42 3.86 -14.05
C ARG A 55 -4.81 3.60 -14.63
N GLY A 56 -5.19 4.38 -15.67
CA GLY A 56 -6.46 4.20 -16.35
C GLY A 56 -7.66 4.43 -15.45
N GLY A 57 -7.57 5.36 -14.52
CA GLY A 57 -8.66 5.67 -13.59
C GLY A 57 -8.82 4.68 -12.44
N LYS A 58 -7.93 3.67 -12.34
CA LYS A 58 -7.99 2.65 -11.29
C LYS A 58 -6.79 2.77 -10.37
N THR A 59 -7.05 2.64 -9.07
CA THR A 59 -6.00 2.65 -8.05
C THR A 59 -5.47 1.23 -7.84
N LEU A 60 -4.14 1.07 -7.91
CA LEU A 60 -3.50 -0.19 -7.57
C LEU A 60 -3.36 -0.31 -6.05
N CYS A 61 -2.76 0.69 -5.43
CA CYS A 61 -2.54 0.76 -4.00
C CYS A 61 -2.16 2.20 -3.61
N ALA A 62 -2.01 2.45 -2.31
CA ALA A 62 -1.56 3.73 -1.83
C ALA A 62 -0.65 3.55 -0.62
N LEU A 63 0.37 4.38 -0.52
CA LEU A 63 1.20 4.49 0.67
C LEU A 63 0.79 5.72 1.45
N TYR A 64 0.91 5.66 2.77
CA TYR A 64 0.53 6.74 3.66
C TYR A 64 1.67 7.03 4.64
N ALA A 65 1.81 8.28 5.03
CA ALA A 65 2.82 8.68 6.00
C ALA A 65 2.21 9.63 7.02
N ARG A 66 2.58 9.42 8.27
CA ARG A 66 2.31 10.34 9.38
C ARG A 66 3.45 10.21 10.38
N GLU A 67 3.42 11.01 11.43
CA GLU A 67 4.48 11.01 12.43
C GLU A 67 4.79 9.59 12.93
N ASN A 68 6.02 9.16 12.73
CA ASN A 68 6.54 7.85 13.17
C ASN A 68 5.76 6.64 12.61
N CYS A 69 5.12 6.79 11.45
CA CYS A 69 4.31 5.71 10.89
C CYS A 69 4.24 5.78 9.37
N VAL A 70 4.34 4.64 8.71
CA VAL A 70 4.05 4.50 7.28
C VAL A 70 2.95 3.46 7.12
N GLY A 71 2.10 3.65 6.12
CA GLY A 71 1.01 2.74 5.84
C GLY A 71 1.03 2.26 4.39
N PHE A 72 0.55 1.04 4.18
CA PHE A 72 0.31 0.48 2.86
C PHE A 72 -1.14 0.04 2.80
N MET A 73 -1.90 0.60 1.87
CA MET A 73 -3.31 0.28 1.72
C MET A 73 -3.61 -0.34 0.38
N ILE A 74 -4.40 -1.40 0.40
CA ILE A 74 -4.92 -2.04 -0.81
C ILE A 74 -6.41 -2.31 -0.61
N ILE A 75 -7.20 -2.02 -1.65
CA ILE A 75 -8.66 -2.23 -1.61
C ILE A 75 -8.98 -3.47 -2.43
N LEU A 76 -9.60 -4.47 -1.79
CA LEU A 76 -10.02 -5.68 -2.49
C LEU A 76 -11.53 -5.63 -2.76
N GLY A 77 -11.88 -5.61 -4.04
CA GLY A 77 -13.28 -5.73 -4.48
C GLY A 77 -13.77 -7.17 -4.34
N LYS A 78 -15.01 -7.40 -4.76
CA LYS A 78 -15.67 -8.70 -4.57
C LYS A 78 -14.90 -9.87 -5.19
N ASP A 79 -14.51 -9.76 -6.46
CA ASP A 79 -13.81 -10.83 -7.14
C ASP A 79 -12.41 -11.04 -6.57
N GLU A 80 -11.78 -9.95 -6.17
CA GLU A 80 -10.45 -9.98 -5.57
C GLU A 80 -10.47 -10.66 -4.20
N ARG A 81 -11.52 -10.42 -3.41
CA ARG A 81 -11.69 -11.11 -2.13
C ARG A 81 -11.84 -12.61 -2.32
N LEU A 82 -12.58 -13.04 -3.35
CA LEU A 82 -12.72 -14.46 -3.65
C LEU A 82 -11.38 -15.10 -3.98
N LYS A 83 -10.55 -14.40 -4.77
CA LYS A 83 -9.20 -14.88 -5.09
C LYS A 83 -8.34 -14.98 -3.84
N PHE A 84 -8.39 -13.97 -2.97
CA PHE A 84 -7.64 -14.00 -1.72
C PHE A 84 -8.08 -15.18 -0.85
N GLU A 85 -9.37 -15.39 -0.69
CA GLU A 85 -9.91 -16.44 0.18
C GLU A 85 -9.53 -17.84 -0.29
N LYS A 86 -9.43 -18.05 -1.60
CA LYS A 86 -8.99 -19.33 -2.15
C LYS A 86 -7.52 -19.62 -1.84
N ASP A 87 -6.72 -18.59 -1.68
CA ASP A 87 -5.27 -18.68 -1.52
C ASP A 87 -4.80 -18.21 -0.14
N ARG A 88 -5.73 -17.94 0.78
CA ARG A 88 -5.42 -17.28 2.05
C ARG A 88 -4.39 -18.03 2.90
N GLU A 89 -4.36 -19.34 2.82
CA GLU A 89 -3.43 -20.15 3.61
C GLU A 89 -1.97 -19.90 3.23
N ASN A 90 -1.72 -19.38 2.03
CA ASN A 90 -0.38 -19.05 1.55
C ASN A 90 0.11 -17.68 2.02
N TYR A 91 -0.75 -16.91 2.70
CA TYR A 91 -0.39 -15.62 3.29
C TYR A 91 -0.03 -15.80 4.76
N GLY A 92 0.83 -14.92 5.27
CA GLY A 92 1.19 -14.92 6.68
C GLY A 92 0.00 -14.60 7.59
N GLU A 93 0.14 -14.93 8.86
CA GLU A 93 -0.93 -14.72 9.85
C GLU A 93 -1.34 -13.25 9.97
N GLU A 94 -0.38 -12.33 9.88
CA GLU A 94 -0.65 -10.90 9.99
C GLU A 94 -1.61 -10.43 8.88
N VAL A 95 -1.38 -10.86 7.64
CA VAL A 95 -2.23 -10.50 6.51
C VAL A 95 -3.62 -11.09 6.68
N GLN A 96 -3.71 -12.35 7.10
CA GLN A 96 -5.00 -13.01 7.32
C GLN A 96 -5.77 -12.31 8.45
N ARG A 97 -5.08 -11.92 9.51
CA ARG A 97 -5.70 -11.21 10.64
C ARG A 97 -6.25 -9.84 10.19
N ILE A 98 -5.45 -9.08 9.45
CA ILE A 98 -5.88 -7.77 8.93
C ILE A 98 -7.10 -7.95 8.02
N TYR A 99 -7.07 -8.97 7.16
CA TYR A 99 -8.20 -9.26 6.28
C TYR A 99 -9.48 -9.53 7.09
N ASP A 100 -9.38 -10.37 8.10
CA ASP A 100 -10.55 -10.75 8.92
C ASP A 100 -11.08 -9.60 9.76
N GLU A 101 -10.19 -8.75 10.26
CA GLU A 101 -10.57 -7.61 11.12
C GLU A 101 -11.05 -6.39 10.35
N THR A 102 -10.76 -6.32 9.05
CA THR A 102 -11.14 -5.16 8.23
C THR A 102 -12.59 -5.30 7.78
N GLN A 103 -13.38 -4.25 8.01
CA GLN A 103 -14.78 -4.21 7.59
C GLN A 103 -14.87 -4.13 6.06
N THR A 104 -15.86 -4.83 5.49
CA THR A 104 -16.12 -4.77 4.05
C THR A 104 -17.25 -3.77 3.79
N TYR A 105 -16.96 -2.79 2.92
CA TYR A 105 -17.93 -1.80 2.46
C TYR A 105 -18.39 -2.15 1.05
N HIS A 106 -19.38 -1.42 0.52
CA HIS A 106 -19.91 -1.68 -0.81
C HIS A 106 -18.85 -1.52 -1.92
N ASP A 107 -17.86 -0.67 -1.70
CA ASP A 107 -16.76 -0.43 -2.67
C ASP A 107 -15.53 -1.32 -2.41
N GLY A 108 -15.59 -2.18 -1.42
CA GLY A 108 -14.53 -3.14 -1.15
C GLY A 108 -14.05 -3.17 0.28
N LYS A 109 -13.01 -3.97 0.48
CA LYS A 109 -12.34 -4.11 1.77
C LYS A 109 -11.04 -3.32 1.72
N TRP A 110 -10.93 -2.28 2.54
CA TRP A 110 -9.80 -1.34 2.57
C TRP A 110 -8.77 -1.82 3.59
N MET A 111 -7.86 -2.66 3.15
CA MET A 111 -6.86 -3.23 4.05
C MET A 111 -5.71 -2.25 4.24
N MET A 112 -5.45 -1.88 5.49
CA MET A 112 -4.36 -0.98 5.85
C MET A 112 -3.34 -1.73 6.70
N PHE A 113 -2.08 -1.69 6.24
CA PHE A 113 -0.95 -2.28 6.94
C PHE A 113 -0.03 -1.15 7.42
N GLU A 114 0.63 -1.34 8.55
CA GLU A 114 1.60 -0.37 9.07
C GLU A 114 2.94 -1.08 9.27
N PRO A 115 3.66 -1.36 8.18
CA PRO A 115 4.90 -2.15 8.25
C PRO A 115 6.00 -1.40 8.98
N THR A 116 6.77 -2.14 9.77
CA THR A 116 7.95 -1.63 10.46
C THR A 116 9.23 -2.30 9.95
N ASP A 117 9.07 -3.29 9.07
CA ASP A 117 10.17 -3.99 8.42
C ASP A 117 9.68 -4.53 7.07
N THR A 118 10.49 -5.37 6.41
CA THR A 118 10.17 -5.90 5.08
C THR A 118 9.47 -7.27 5.11
N SER A 119 9.12 -7.76 6.29
CA SER A 119 8.62 -9.15 6.45
C SER A 119 7.33 -9.44 5.69
N LEU A 120 6.49 -8.43 5.41
CA LEU A 120 5.24 -8.61 4.70
C LEU A 120 5.34 -8.31 3.20
N PHE A 121 6.51 -7.94 2.69
CA PHE A 121 6.64 -7.49 1.31
C PHE A 121 6.26 -8.56 0.29
N ASP A 122 6.59 -9.83 0.52
CA ASP A 122 6.20 -10.90 -0.37
C ASP A 122 4.68 -11.03 -0.44
N ASP A 123 4.02 -10.89 0.69
CA ASP A 123 2.55 -10.92 0.75
C ASP A 123 1.95 -9.70 0.06
N PHE A 124 2.57 -8.52 0.21
CA PHE A 124 2.09 -7.31 -0.47
C PHE A 124 2.11 -7.49 -1.98
N ILE A 125 3.19 -8.07 -2.53
CA ILE A 125 3.27 -8.34 -3.97
C ILE A 125 2.19 -9.32 -4.41
N ARG A 126 1.91 -10.35 -3.62
CA ARG A 126 0.82 -11.29 -3.92
C ARG A 126 -0.53 -10.60 -3.96
N LEU A 127 -0.78 -9.71 -2.99
CA LEU A 127 -2.02 -8.92 -2.95
C LEU A 127 -2.14 -8.02 -4.18
N LEU A 128 -1.05 -7.36 -4.56
CA LEU A 128 -1.04 -6.50 -5.75
C LEU A 128 -1.36 -7.30 -7.02
N ARG A 129 -0.83 -8.52 -7.13
CA ARG A 129 -1.09 -9.40 -8.29
C ARG A 129 -2.55 -9.82 -8.38
N ILE A 130 -3.26 -9.90 -7.27
CA ILE A 130 -4.71 -10.13 -7.28
C ILE A 130 -5.41 -8.95 -7.96
N LYS A 131 -4.97 -7.74 -7.68
CA LYS A 131 -5.55 -6.52 -8.24
C LYS A 131 -5.25 -6.38 -9.72
N ARG A 132 -4.00 -6.67 -10.11
CA ARG A 132 -3.52 -6.44 -11.46
C ARG A 132 -2.27 -7.24 -11.72
N LYS A 133 -2.15 -7.77 -12.94
CA LYS A 133 -0.91 -8.42 -13.37
C LYS A 133 0.22 -7.40 -13.45
N PRO A 134 1.44 -7.76 -13.06
CA PRO A 134 2.58 -6.87 -13.25
C PRO A 134 2.70 -6.48 -14.74
N ASN A 135 2.93 -5.21 -15.00
CA ASN A 135 3.05 -4.69 -16.37
C ASN A 135 4.48 -4.28 -16.74
N ARG A 136 5.45 -4.62 -15.90
CA ARG A 136 6.86 -4.53 -16.23
C ARG A 136 7.43 -5.92 -16.46
N LYS A 137 8.38 -5.98 -17.35
CA LYS A 137 9.07 -7.23 -17.64
C LYS A 137 10.29 -7.41 -16.76
#